data_e0c67bccd741d48fb6585693f35914f4
#
_entry.id   e0c67bccd741d48fb6585693f35914f4
#
_cell.length_a   1.000
_cell.length_b   1.000
_cell.length_c   1.000
_cell.angle_alpha   90.00
_cell.angle_beta   90.00
_cell.angle_gamma   90.00
#
_symmetry.space_group_name_H-M   'P 1'
#
loop_
_entity.id
_entity.type
_entity.pdbx_description
1 polymer ?
#
loop_
_entity_poly.entity_id
_entity_poly.type
_entity_poly.pdbx_seq_one_letter_code
_entity_poly.pdbx_strand_id
1 'polypeptide(L)'
;MKKIAALLLAVLMLTGCSADSSKTSEPLTPDKVFSGGTPDIDIEGYQRPSSMLSMSAQQIVMNMRIGWNLGYSLESCFSNVIGDYIPDVTPNDWQTIDETFWGNPAVSEKLFWRLTDSGINAVRLPITWREHIDESGNIDEDWLNRVQQVVDYAYNCGMYVIITVYHDGANDNDAWIRNAVKDYRSTLSIYTNLWSQIADKFRTYNERLLFESMNEVEFVGSGGDRGYEILNGFNQAFVDTVRSNGGNNGYRHLVIAGYAADITKTCDPRFKMPEDIDNHCILSVHYYTPKTFCRASIQNYWGNKSEQEWMEHQINNLRTTFIDNGIPVIITEYGAKGSDEASRVFFCEMLTKLCRDNYISTFLWDDGSEFDRTSFTWHPPELINALKRATSGNSYVPEKPENIDEQTREAKPTSETSEPDNEPAESEPTEEHTTTEETADIPPETFQSLTG
;
A
#
# COMPACT_ATOMS: atom_id res chain seq x y z
N MET A 1 -64.09 42.11 -22.83
CA MET A 1 -63.63 42.68 -21.59
C MET A 1 -64.06 41.76 -20.47
N LYS A 2 -63.29 40.81 -20.10
CA LYS A 2 -63.21 40.11 -18.80
C LYS A 2 -62.26 38.91 -19.02
N LYS A 3 -61.06 39.00 -18.44
CA LYS A 3 -60.07 37.96 -18.42
C LYS A 3 -60.46 36.91 -17.38
N ILE A 4 -60.57 35.66 -17.77
CA ILE A 4 -60.76 34.55 -16.88
C ILE A 4 -59.37 33.94 -16.68
N ALA A 5 -58.88 33.95 -15.41
CA ALA A 5 -57.71 33.30 -14.99
C ALA A 5 -58.05 31.82 -14.68
N ALA A 6 -57.37 30.89 -15.30
CA ALA A 6 -57.44 29.46 -14.97
C ALA A 6 -56.41 29.14 -13.87
N LEU A 7 -56.93 28.70 -12.74
CA LEU A 7 -56.14 28.23 -11.60
C LEU A 7 -55.87 26.74 -11.79
N LEU A 8 -54.62 26.34 -12.08
CA LEU A 8 -54.19 24.94 -12.07
C LEU A 8 -53.84 24.52 -10.63
N LEU A 9 -54.63 23.60 -10.10
CA LEU A 9 -54.42 22.97 -8.81
C LEU A 9 -53.44 21.80 -9.01
N ALA A 10 -52.21 21.95 -8.57
CA ALA A 10 -51.26 20.83 -8.51
C ALA A 10 -51.53 20.01 -7.24
N VAL A 11 -52.04 18.80 -7.40
CA VAL A 11 -52.16 17.83 -6.31
C VAL A 11 -50.78 17.19 -6.12
N LEU A 12 -50.12 17.52 -5.02
CA LEU A 12 -48.94 16.78 -4.53
C LEU A 12 -49.44 15.45 -3.98
N MET A 13 -49.15 14.35 -4.70
CA MET A 13 -49.18 13.02 -4.09
C MET A 13 -47.86 12.80 -3.35
N LEU A 14 -47.91 12.91 -2.04
CA LEU A 14 -46.90 12.40 -1.14
C LEU A 14 -47.00 10.85 -1.12
N THR A 15 -46.26 10.21 -1.97
CA THR A 15 -45.96 8.79 -1.78
C THR A 15 -44.80 8.69 -0.78
N GLY A 16 -45.13 8.25 0.43
CA GLY A 16 -44.15 7.93 1.43
C GLY A 16 -43.27 6.78 0.94
N CYS A 17 -42.01 7.04 0.66
CA CYS A 17 -40.99 6.00 0.58
C CYS A 17 -40.66 5.57 2.00
N SER A 18 -41.19 4.42 2.42
CA SER A 18 -40.60 3.67 3.53
C SER A 18 -39.21 3.24 3.06
N ALA A 19 -38.17 3.73 3.75
CA ALA A 19 -36.83 3.26 3.56
C ALA A 19 -36.77 1.78 3.98
N ASP A 20 -36.67 0.90 3.01
CA ASP A 20 -36.39 -0.51 3.21
C ASP A 20 -34.87 -0.63 3.48
N SER A 21 -34.52 -0.78 4.75
CA SER A 21 -33.15 -0.86 5.27
C SER A 21 -32.49 -2.23 5.01
N SER A 22 -32.98 -2.99 4.04
CA SER A 22 -32.46 -4.31 3.69
C SER A 22 -31.83 -4.41 2.30
N LYS A 23 -31.45 -3.30 1.65
CA LYS A 23 -30.63 -3.39 0.45
C LYS A 23 -29.17 -3.63 0.85
N THR A 24 -28.82 -4.90 1.05
CA THR A 24 -27.44 -5.35 0.89
C THR A 24 -26.94 -4.86 -0.47
N SER A 25 -25.95 -3.97 -0.47
CA SER A 25 -25.29 -3.57 -1.71
C SER A 25 -24.78 -4.83 -2.41
N GLU A 26 -25.28 -5.11 -3.61
CA GLU A 26 -24.67 -6.17 -4.42
C GLU A 26 -23.19 -5.82 -4.62
N PRO A 27 -22.29 -6.81 -4.52
CA PRO A 27 -20.88 -6.57 -4.83
C PRO A 27 -20.80 -6.07 -6.26
N LEU A 28 -19.97 -5.06 -6.50
CA LEU A 28 -19.63 -4.61 -7.84
C LEU A 28 -19.10 -5.85 -8.58
N THR A 29 -19.86 -6.34 -9.55
CA THR A 29 -19.40 -7.46 -10.37
C THR A 29 -18.39 -6.94 -11.38
N PRO A 30 -17.36 -7.74 -11.73
CA PRO A 30 -16.36 -7.34 -12.73
C PRO A 30 -16.93 -6.91 -14.09
N ASP A 31 -18.19 -7.21 -14.37
CA ASP A 31 -18.87 -6.90 -15.63
C ASP A 31 -19.50 -5.50 -15.72
N LYS A 32 -19.41 -4.69 -14.69
CA LYS A 32 -19.78 -3.27 -14.79
C LYS A 32 -18.57 -2.43 -15.23
N VAL A 33 -18.24 -2.56 -16.51
CA VAL A 33 -17.38 -1.60 -17.19
C VAL A 33 -18.04 -0.22 -17.07
N PHE A 34 -17.31 0.73 -16.52
CA PHE A 34 -17.69 2.14 -16.51
C PHE A 34 -17.74 2.64 -17.96
N SER A 35 -18.87 2.50 -18.64
CA SER A 35 -19.07 2.93 -20.03
C SER A 35 -19.58 4.37 -20.17
N GLY A 36 -19.43 5.19 -19.14
CA GLY A 36 -19.83 6.59 -19.15
C GLY A 36 -18.78 7.44 -18.46
N GLY A 37 -18.40 8.56 -19.07
CA GLY A 37 -17.51 9.53 -18.43
C GLY A 37 -17.97 9.82 -17.01
N THR A 38 -17.02 9.97 -16.09
CA THR A 38 -17.29 10.33 -14.70
C THR A 38 -18.21 11.55 -14.66
N PRO A 39 -19.30 11.51 -13.85
CA PRO A 39 -20.14 12.68 -13.72
C PRO A 39 -19.26 13.83 -13.22
N ASP A 40 -19.22 14.93 -14.00
CA ASP A 40 -18.69 16.19 -13.48
C ASP A 40 -19.58 16.59 -12.32
N ILE A 41 -19.09 16.30 -11.10
CA ILE A 41 -19.72 16.88 -9.92
C ILE A 41 -19.35 18.36 -9.99
N ASP A 42 -20.36 19.18 -10.26
CA ASP A 42 -20.22 20.62 -10.39
C ASP A 42 -19.86 21.19 -9.01
N ILE A 43 -18.57 21.41 -8.82
CA ILE A 43 -18.07 22.15 -7.66
C ILE A 43 -18.04 23.59 -8.09
N GLU A 44 -18.93 24.42 -7.58
CA GLU A 44 -19.09 25.82 -7.94
C GLU A 44 -17.74 26.55 -7.94
N GLY A 45 -17.32 27.06 -9.11
CA GLY A 45 -16.05 27.76 -9.29
C GLY A 45 -14.81 26.89 -9.48
N TYR A 46 -14.94 25.55 -9.46
CA TYR A 46 -13.80 24.67 -9.68
C TYR A 46 -13.51 24.45 -11.17
N GLN A 47 -12.28 24.70 -11.59
CA GLN A 47 -11.79 24.36 -12.92
C GLN A 47 -10.72 23.28 -12.82
N ARG A 48 -10.95 22.13 -13.47
CA ARG A 48 -9.97 21.04 -13.52
C ARG A 48 -8.69 21.51 -14.20
N PRO A 49 -7.51 21.31 -13.58
CA PRO A 49 -6.23 21.60 -14.22
C PRO A 49 -6.07 20.78 -15.52
N SER A 50 -5.59 21.43 -16.58
CA SER A 50 -5.34 20.73 -17.85
C SER A 50 -4.30 19.62 -17.73
N SER A 51 -3.38 19.72 -16.77
CA SER A 51 -2.39 18.69 -16.45
C SER A 51 -3.02 17.35 -16.04
N MET A 52 -4.17 17.37 -15.35
CA MET A 52 -4.93 16.15 -15.01
C MET A 52 -5.36 15.33 -16.24
N LEU A 53 -5.53 16.00 -17.38
CA LEU A 53 -6.00 15.37 -18.62
C LEU A 53 -4.86 15.01 -19.58
N SER A 54 -3.70 15.65 -19.45
CA SER A 54 -2.63 15.56 -20.44
C SER A 54 -1.42 14.72 -20.02
N MET A 55 -1.27 14.42 -18.74
CA MET A 55 -0.13 13.66 -18.24
C MET A 55 -0.47 12.18 -18.20
N SER A 56 0.31 11.37 -18.90
CA SER A 56 0.19 9.91 -18.81
C SER A 56 0.74 9.38 -17.48
N ALA A 57 0.29 8.21 -17.07
CA ALA A 57 0.80 7.54 -15.85
C ALA A 57 2.34 7.35 -15.89
N GLN A 58 2.90 7.03 -17.06
CA GLN A 58 4.36 6.93 -17.22
C GLN A 58 5.07 8.28 -17.03
N GLN A 59 4.47 9.39 -17.48
CA GLN A 59 5.04 10.72 -17.24
C GLN A 59 5.01 11.09 -15.76
N ILE A 60 3.94 10.75 -15.04
CA ILE A 60 3.84 10.92 -13.59
C ILE A 60 4.94 10.14 -12.89
N VAL A 61 5.11 8.84 -13.22
CA VAL A 61 6.19 8.01 -12.66
C VAL A 61 7.56 8.66 -12.90
N MET A 62 7.84 9.09 -14.12
CA MET A 62 9.16 9.68 -14.44
C MET A 62 9.39 11.05 -13.80
N ASN A 63 8.33 11.77 -13.45
CA ASN A 63 8.42 13.04 -12.73
C ASN A 63 8.73 12.85 -11.22
N MET A 64 8.35 11.72 -10.64
CA MET A 64 8.71 11.32 -9.26
C MET A 64 10.13 10.77 -9.22
N ARG A 65 11.14 11.63 -9.29
CA ARG A 65 12.55 11.26 -9.49
C ARG A 65 13.16 10.55 -8.29
N ILE A 66 13.01 11.14 -7.10
CA ILE A 66 13.51 10.59 -5.83
C ILE A 66 12.33 10.58 -4.88
N GLY A 67 11.83 9.39 -4.59
CA GLY A 67 10.76 9.16 -3.64
C GLY A 67 11.29 8.82 -2.24
N TRP A 68 10.52 9.17 -1.23
CA TRP A 68 10.81 8.90 0.18
C TRP A 68 9.52 8.54 0.91
N ASN A 69 9.59 7.60 1.86
CA ASN A 69 8.46 7.22 2.71
C ASN A 69 8.53 7.94 4.05
N LEU A 70 7.43 8.50 4.50
CA LEU A 70 7.24 9.00 5.86
C LEU A 70 6.91 7.82 6.79
N GLY A 71 7.87 6.92 7.01
CA GLY A 71 7.65 5.76 7.88
C GLY A 71 7.68 6.11 9.36
N TYR A 72 7.07 5.29 10.19
CA TYR A 72 6.93 5.45 11.64
C TYR A 72 6.28 6.80 12.04
N SER A 73 5.18 7.14 11.35
CA SER A 73 4.39 8.33 11.62
C SER A 73 2.89 8.01 11.50
N LEU A 74 2.23 8.38 10.39
CA LEU A 74 0.78 8.21 10.24
C LEU A 74 0.35 6.73 10.16
N GLU A 75 1.27 5.80 9.96
CA GLU A 75 0.97 4.37 10.00
C GLU A 75 1.16 3.76 11.39
N SER A 76 1.56 4.53 12.37
CA SER A 76 1.68 4.07 13.77
C SER A 76 0.37 3.45 14.23
N CYS A 77 0.43 2.23 14.73
CA CYS A 77 -0.74 1.47 15.14
C CYS A 77 -0.37 0.50 16.26
N PHE A 78 -1.39 -0.04 16.91
CA PHE A 78 -1.19 -1.18 17.78
C PHE A 78 -1.05 -2.47 16.96
N SER A 79 -0.11 -3.33 17.31
CA SER A 79 0.02 -4.65 16.73
C SER A 79 0.37 -5.68 17.79
N ASN A 80 -0.27 -6.84 17.72
CA ASN A 80 -0.01 -7.98 18.59
C ASN A 80 1.11 -8.90 18.07
N VAL A 81 1.74 -8.57 16.96
CA VAL A 81 2.81 -9.39 16.37
C VAL A 81 4.12 -9.07 17.03
N ILE A 82 4.58 -9.96 17.90
CA ILE A 82 5.92 -9.89 18.48
C ILE A 82 6.91 -10.24 17.37
N GLY A 83 7.68 -9.28 16.92
CA GLY A 83 8.77 -9.51 15.98
C GLY A 83 8.97 -8.46 14.89
N ASP A 84 7.95 -7.73 14.51
CA ASP A 84 8.10 -6.54 13.67
C ASP A 84 8.09 -5.30 14.57
N TYR A 85 9.26 -4.75 14.79
CA TYR A 85 9.65 -3.43 15.31
C TYR A 85 8.51 -2.54 15.85
N ILE A 86 7.80 -3.02 16.86
CA ILE A 86 6.93 -2.17 17.66
C ILE A 86 7.74 -1.80 18.89
N PRO A 87 7.89 -0.54 19.22
CA PRO A 87 8.45 -0.12 20.49
C PRO A 87 7.74 -0.85 21.63
N ASP A 88 8.50 -1.22 22.66
CA ASP A 88 7.99 -1.88 23.87
C ASP A 88 6.98 -0.95 24.56
N VAL A 89 5.73 -0.96 24.08
CA VAL A 89 4.66 -0.06 24.54
C VAL A 89 3.89 -0.76 25.63
N THR A 90 3.91 -0.20 26.81
CA THR A 90 3.16 -0.75 27.95
C THR A 90 1.65 -0.53 27.76
N PRO A 91 0.78 -1.45 28.21
CA PRO A 91 -0.67 -1.38 28.02
C PRO A 91 -1.38 -0.13 28.60
N ASN A 92 -0.67 0.72 29.31
CA ASN A 92 -1.23 1.94 29.88
C ASN A 92 -1.13 3.16 28.94
N ASP A 93 -0.41 3.05 27.81
CA ASP A 93 -0.20 4.16 26.87
C ASP A 93 -1.22 4.19 25.74
N TRP A 94 -2.26 3.36 25.82
CA TRP A 94 -3.28 3.10 24.81
C TRP A 94 -4.23 4.27 24.50
N GLN A 95 -4.10 5.39 25.17
CA GLN A 95 -5.11 6.45 25.10
C GLN A 95 -4.98 7.37 23.88
N THR A 96 -3.89 7.28 23.14
CA THR A 96 -3.72 8.10 21.94
C THR A 96 -2.76 7.43 20.97
N ILE A 97 -3.27 6.60 20.06
CA ILE A 97 -2.51 6.16 18.91
C ILE A 97 -2.52 7.30 17.89
N ASP A 98 -1.40 7.98 17.77
CA ASP A 98 -1.20 9.07 16.83
C ASP A 98 0.14 8.91 16.10
N GLU A 99 0.48 9.85 15.26
CA GLU A 99 1.70 9.84 14.45
C GLU A 99 3.03 9.82 15.25
N THR A 100 2.98 10.00 16.57
CA THR A 100 4.16 9.99 17.46
C THR A 100 4.30 8.69 18.24
N PHE A 101 3.33 7.80 18.13
CA PHE A 101 3.22 6.58 18.93
C PHE A 101 4.47 5.69 18.82
N TRP A 102 5.12 5.65 17.66
CA TRP A 102 6.36 4.88 17.45
C TRP A 102 7.64 5.69 17.63
N GLY A 103 7.55 6.86 18.28
CA GLY A 103 8.70 7.62 18.79
C GLY A 103 9.26 8.70 17.86
N ASN A 104 8.76 8.84 16.64
CA ASN A 104 9.11 9.98 15.81
C ASN A 104 8.39 11.25 16.28
N PRO A 105 8.96 12.44 16.04
CA PRO A 105 8.29 13.70 16.35
C PRO A 105 7.06 13.90 15.43
N ALA A 106 6.08 14.65 15.91
CA ALA A 106 4.95 15.06 15.11
C ALA A 106 5.40 15.71 13.79
N VAL A 107 4.74 15.30 12.70
CA VAL A 107 5.09 15.73 11.35
C VAL A 107 4.87 17.23 11.20
N SER A 108 5.85 17.92 10.65
CA SER A 108 5.83 19.38 10.45
C SER A 108 6.07 19.75 8.99
N GLU A 109 5.55 20.89 8.58
CA GLU A 109 5.82 21.47 7.25
C GLU A 109 7.32 21.64 6.99
N LYS A 110 8.09 21.96 8.03
CA LYS A 110 9.55 22.13 7.94
C LYS A 110 10.26 20.85 7.48
N LEU A 111 9.75 19.66 7.85
CA LEU A 111 10.28 18.38 7.38
C LEU A 111 10.29 18.33 5.85
N PHE A 112 9.17 18.61 5.21
CA PHE A 112 9.04 18.54 3.75
C PHE A 112 9.86 19.61 3.03
N TRP A 113 9.99 20.79 3.60
CA TRP A 113 10.91 21.80 3.07
C TRP A 113 12.36 21.30 3.06
N ARG A 114 12.81 20.65 4.15
CA ARG A 114 14.16 20.10 4.23
C ARG A 114 14.38 18.91 3.30
N LEU A 115 13.39 18.07 3.13
CA LEU A 115 13.42 16.99 2.13
C LEU A 115 13.51 17.56 0.71
N THR A 116 12.71 18.57 0.38
CA THR A 116 12.77 19.25 -0.92
C THR A 116 14.14 19.91 -1.16
N ASP A 117 14.69 20.60 -0.18
CA ASP A 117 16.07 21.16 -0.24
C ASP A 117 17.11 20.06 -0.48
N SER A 118 16.89 18.87 0.05
CA SER A 118 17.72 17.70 -0.19
C SER A 118 17.57 17.11 -1.59
N GLY A 119 16.53 17.49 -2.35
CA GLY A 119 16.25 17.02 -3.71
C GLY A 119 15.18 15.91 -3.81
N ILE A 120 14.56 15.54 -2.69
CA ILE A 120 13.38 14.68 -2.69
C ILE A 120 12.22 15.45 -3.32
N ASN A 121 11.53 14.85 -4.27
CA ASN A 121 10.41 15.50 -4.96
C ASN A 121 9.11 14.67 -4.97
N ALA A 122 9.14 13.52 -4.34
CA ALA A 122 7.97 12.68 -4.14
C ALA A 122 8.00 12.07 -2.73
N VAL A 123 6.84 11.96 -2.10
CA VAL A 123 6.68 11.35 -0.78
C VAL A 123 5.51 10.37 -0.81
N ARG A 124 5.73 9.22 -0.19
CA ARG A 124 4.65 8.30 0.15
C ARG A 124 4.35 8.45 1.63
N LEU A 125 3.08 8.56 1.95
CA LEU A 125 2.55 8.67 3.30
C LEU A 125 1.84 7.34 3.62
N PRO A 126 2.51 6.40 4.29
CA PRO A 126 1.86 5.26 4.89
C PRO A 126 0.86 5.74 5.93
N ILE A 127 -0.40 5.26 5.87
CA ILE A 127 -1.46 5.64 6.81
C ILE A 127 -2.21 4.40 7.24
N THR A 128 -2.31 4.19 8.54
CA THR A 128 -3.15 3.16 9.13
C THR A 128 -4.46 3.78 9.59
N TRP A 129 -5.56 3.11 9.27
CA TRP A 129 -6.91 3.63 9.51
C TRP A 129 -7.65 2.84 10.60
N ARG A 130 -7.26 1.61 10.89
CA ARG A 130 -7.98 0.67 11.76
C ARG A 130 -8.31 1.17 13.16
N GLU A 131 -7.48 2.04 13.74
CA GLU A 131 -7.74 2.70 15.02
C GLU A 131 -8.56 3.99 14.88
N HIS A 132 -8.80 4.42 13.64
CA HIS A 132 -9.44 5.69 13.28
C HIS A 132 -10.70 5.53 12.44
N ILE A 133 -11.26 4.32 12.37
CA ILE A 133 -12.52 4.02 11.70
C ILE A 133 -13.47 3.27 12.65
N ASP A 134 -14.76 3.45 12.42
CA ASP A 134 -15.77 2.61 13.08
C ASP A 134 -15.98 1.27 12.34
N GLU A 135 -16.85 0.41 12.87
CA GLU A 135 -17.18 -0.90 12.29
C GLU A 135 -17.75 -0.83 10.86
N SER A 136 -18.23 0.33 10.43
CA SER A 136 -18.75 0.58 9.09
C SER A 136 -17.70 1.19 8.16
N GLY A 137 -16.50 1.50 8.67
CA GLY A 137 -15.44 2.18 7.93
C GLY A 137 -15.62 3.70 7.86
N ASN A 138 -16.40 4.31 8.73
CA ASN A 138 -16.47 5.77 8.83
C ASN A 138 -15.24 6.29 9.55
N ILE A 139 -14.54 7.24 8.91
CA ILE A 139 -13.27 7.77 9.43
C ILE A 139 -13.54 8.82 10.51
N ASP A 140 -12.72 8.80 11.55
CA ASP A 140 -12.64 9.90 12.51
C ASP A 140 -12.27 11.20 11.81
N GLU A 141 -13.05 12.25 11.99
CA GLU A 141 -12.89 13.52 11.27
C GLU A 141 -11.58 14.22 11.66
N ASP A 142 -11.17 14.17 12.92
CA ASP A 142 -9.95 14.81 13.40
C ASP A 142 -8.72 14.11 12.78
N TRP A 143 -8.75 12.78 12.67
CA TRP A 143 -7.70 12.02 11.99
C TRP A 143 -7.64 12.36 10.49
N LEU A 144 -8.76 12.35 9.79
CA LEU A 144 -8.80 12.70 8.37
C LEU A 144 -8.33 14.15 8.13
N ASN A 145 -8.65 15.08 9.03
CA ASN A 145 -8.15 16.45 8.97
C ASN A 145 -6.63 16.51 9.22
N ARG A 146 -6.10 15.68 10.14
CA ARG A 146 -4.65 15.58 10.35
C ARG A 146 -3.92 15.02 9.13
N VAL A 147 -4.45 13.96 8.53
CA VAL A 147 -3.93 13.40 7.28
C VAL A 147 -3.90 14.47 6.20
N GLN A 148 -4.99 15.22 6.02
CA GLN A 148 -5.03 16.31 5.06
C GLN A 148 -3.96 17.36 5.34
N GLN A 149 -3.76 17.75 6.58
CA GLN A 149 -2.73 18.72 6.95
C GLN A 149 -1.32 18.25 6.57
N VAL A 150 -1.00 16.97 6.79
CA VAL A 150 0.30 16.41 6.40
C VAL A 150 0.46 16.32 4.87
N VAL A 151 -0.62 15.93 4.17
CA VAL A 151 -0.67 15.99 2.70
C VAL A 151 -0.39 17.42 2.22
N ASP A 152 -1.04 18.42 2.81
CA ASP A 152 -0.87 19.82 2.43
C ASP A 152 0.57 20.31 2.62
N TYR A 153 1.26 19.90 3.68
CA TYR A 153 2.65 20.24 3.90
C TYR A 153 3.55 19.80 2.72
N ALA A 154 3.43 18.53 2.30
CA ALA A 154 4.20 18.01 1.17
C ALA A 154 3.76 18.60 -0.17
N TYR A 155 2.44 18.67 -0.38
CA TYR A 155 1.84 19.18 -1.61
C TYR A 155 2.19 20.65 -1.88
N ASN A 156 2.19 21.51 -0.85
CA ASN A 156 2.55 22.92 -0.94
C ASN A 156 4.05 23.13 -1.19
N CYS A 157 4.90 22.17 -0.79
CA CYS A 157 6.32 22.14 -1.18
C CYS A 157 6.53 21.74 -2.66
N GLY A 158 5.48 21.47 -3.42
CA GLY A 158 5.55 21.08 -4.82
C GLY A 158 5.84 19.60 -5.06
N MET A 159 5.81 18.77 -4.03
CA MET A 159 6.07 17.33 -4.12
C MET A 159 4.90 16.58 -4.77
N TYR A 160 5.19 15.43 -5.38
CA TYR A 160 4.21 14.37 -5.58
C TYR A 160 3.95 13.68 -4.25
N VAL A 161 2.69 13.36 -3.97
CA VAL A 161 2.27 12.73 -2.72
C VAL A 161 1.48 11.47 -3.04
N ILE A 162 1.82 10.35 -2.44
CA ILE A 162 1.06 9.11 -2.50
C ILE A 162 0.53 8.82 -1.10
N ILE A 163 -0.78 8.66 -0.94
CA ILE A 163 -1.40 8.18 0.30
C ILE A 163 -1.87 6.74 0.13
N THR A 164 -1.72 5.93 1.16
CA THR A 164 -2.05 4.50 1.10
C THR A 164 -2.84 4.04 2.32
N VAL A 165 -3.52 2.89 2.20
CA VAL A 165 -4.06 2.11 3.32
C VAL A 165 -2.99 1.11 3.73
N TYR A 166 -2.41 1.27 4.94
CA TYR A 166 -1.14 0.59 5.26
C TYR A 166 -1.33 -0.67 6.12
N HIS A 167 -1.34 -0.57 7.45
CA HIS A 167 -1.42 -1.74 8.33
C HIS A 167 -2.83 -2.37 8.46
N ASP A 168 -3.81 -1.82 7.80
CA ASP A 168 -5.17 -2.36 7.72
C ASP A 168 -5.23 -3.76 7.09
N GLY A 169 -4.20 -4.12 6.30
CA GLY A 169 -4.02 -5.42 5.67
C GLY A 169 -2.77 -6.17 6.12
N ALA A 170 -2.10 -5.74 7.18
CA ALA A 170 -0.88 -6.34 7.71
C ALA A 170 -1.06 -7.81 8.14
N ASN A 171 0.04 -8.53 8.33
CA ASN A 171 -0.01 -9.92 8.80
C ASN A 171 -0.16 -10.01 10.32
N ASP A 172 -1.21 -9.39 10.86
CA ASP A 172 -1.58 -9.44 12.27
C ASP A 172 -3.08 -9.70 12.47
N ASN A 173 -3.50 -9.90 13.72
CA ASN A 173 -4.89 -10.27 14.03
C ASN A 173 -5.88 -9.09 13.94
N ASP A 174 -5.39 -7.86 13.97
CA ASP A 174 -6.20 -6.65 13.98
C ASP A 174 -6.38 -6.06 12.57
N ALA A 175 -5.69 -6.64 11.58
CA ALA A 175 -5.79 -6.25 10.17
C ALA A 175 -7.12 -6.70 9.55
N TRP A 176 -8.06 -5.79 9.45
CA TRP A 176 -9.43 -6.08 9.04
C TRP A 176 -9.58 -6.44 7.55
N ILE A 177 -8.73 -5.95 6.65
CA ILE A 177 -8.81 -6.26 5.20
C ILE A 177 -8.66 -7.77 4.96
N ARG A 178 -7.85 -8.46 5.75
CA ARG A 178 -7.64 -9.92 5.61
C ARG A 178 -8.90 -10.73 5.93
N ASN A 179 -9.88 -10.16 6.62
CA ASN A 179 -11.18 -10.80 6.85
C ASN A 179 -11.92 -11.09 5.55
N ALA A 180 -11.53 -10.48 4.42
CA ALA A 180 -12.09 -10.78 3.10
C ALA A 180 -11.97 -12.25 2.69
N VAL A 181 -11.04 -13.00 3.26
CA VAL A 181 -10.95 -14.47 3.08
C VAL A 181 -12.19 -15.16 3.63
N LYS A 182 -12.75 -14.68 4.74
CA LYS A 182 -13.92 -15.26 5.43
C LYS A 182 -15.22 -14.57 5.00
N ASP A 183 -15.22 -13.25 4.95
CA ASP A 183 -16.38 -12.42 4.58
C ASP A 183 -15.95 -11.31 3.59
N TYR A 184 -15.88 -11.69 2.33
CA TYR A 184 -15.49 -10.80 1.24
C TYR A 184 -16.41 -9.58 1.13
N ARG A 185 -17.72 -9.77 1.23
CA ARG A 185 -18.70 -8.69 0.99
C ARG A 185 -18.67 -7.62 2.06
N SER A 186 -18.68 -8.04 3.31
CA SER A 186 -18.62 -7.11 4.44
C SER A 186 -17.32 -6.33 4.44
N THR A 187 -16.19 -7.01 4.28
CA THR A 187 -14.87 -6.38 4.23
C THR A 187 -14.75 -5.40 3.05
N LEU A 188 -15.25 -5.78 1.87
CA LEU A 188 -15.25 -4.91 0.69
C LEU A 188 -16.11 -3.66 0.92
N SER A 189 -17.24 -3.77 1.62
CA SER A 189 -18.10 -2.63 1.95
C SER A 189 -17.40 -1.60 2.83
N ILE A 190 -16.68 -2.07 3.86
CA ILE A 190 -15.85 -1.21 4.72
C ILE A 190 -14.76 -0.52 3.88
N TYR A 191 -14.07 -1.28 3.05
CA TYR A 191 -12.97 -0.79 2.21
C TYR A 191 -13.44 0.29 1.21
N THR A 192 -14.57 0.08 0.54
CA THR A 192 -15.11 1.06 -0.41
C THR A 192 -15.66 2.30 0.30
N ASN A 193 -16.26 2.15 1.51
CA ASN A 193 -16.67 3.29 2.31
C ASN A 193 -15.47 4.15 2.76
N LEU A 194 -14.40 3.51 3.22
CA LEU A 194 -13.13 4.18 3.57
C LEU A 194 -12.61 5.00 2.37
N TRP A 195 -12.43 4.37 1.21
CA TRP A 195 -11.91 5.04 0.02
C TRP A 195 -12.85 6.14 -0.51
N SER A 196 -14.15 5.98 -0.37
CA SER A 196 -15.12 7.03 -0.77
C SER A 196 -14.91 8.32 0.04
N GLN A 197 -14.69 8.21 1.35
CA GLN A 197 -14.44 9.36 2.22
C GLN A 197 -13.09 10.03 1.93
N ILE A 198 -12.03 9.22 1.72
CA ILE A 198 -10.70 9.73 1.33
C ILE A 198 -10.82 10.44 -0.03
N ALA A 199 -11.46 9.82 -1.00
CA ALA A 199 -11.63 10.38 -2.33
C ALA A 199 -12.42 11.70 -2.31
N ASP A 200 -13.49 11.80 -1.50
CA ASP A 200 -14.25 13.03 -1.34
C ASP A 200 -13.42 14.15 -0.73
N LYS A 201 -12.67 13.85 0.33
CA LYS A 201 -11.80 14.82 1.03
C LYS A 201 -10.79 15.48 0.09
N PHE A 202 -10.23 14.71 -0.83
CA PHE A 202 -9.14 15.15 -1.70
C PHE A 202 -9.54 15.38 -3.16
N ARG A 203 -10.82 15.42 -3.50
CA ARG A 203 -11.34 15.45 -4.87
C ARG A 203 -10.89 16.64 -5.72
N THR A 204 -10.43 17.74 -5.09
CA THR A 204 -9.96 18.96 -5.78
C THR A 204 -8.45 19.03 -5.99
N TYR A 205 -7.67 18.11 -5.37
CA TYR A 205 -6.22 18.08 -5.53
C TYR A 205 -5.85 17.63 -6.95
N ASN A 206 -4.80 18.23 -7.51
CA ASN A 206 -4.37 17.94 -8.87
C ASN A 206 -3.57 16.64 -9.01
N GLU A 207 -2.91 16.42 -10.15
CA GLU A 207 -2.15 15.24 -10.53
C GLU A 207 -0.98 14.89 -9.58
N ARG A 208 -0.58 15.81 -8.71
CA ARG A 208 0.50 15.56 -7.75
C ARG A 208 0.06 14.77 -6.51
N LEU A 209 -1.24 14.59 -6.29
CA LEU A 209 -1.75 13.70 -5.26
C LEU A 209 -2.27 12.41 -5.90
N LEU A 210 -1.66 11.29 -5.54
CA LEU A 210 -2.03 9.95 -5.97
C LEU A 210 -2.59 9.16 -4.78
N PHE A 211 -3.42 8.17 -5.07
CA PHE A 211 -3.93 7.22 -4.09
C PHE A 211 -3.39 5.83 -4.39
N GLU A 212 -2.93 5.13 -3.36
CA GLU A 212 -2.47 3.75 -3.45
C GLU A 212 -3.44 2.82 -2.72
N SER A 213 -3.92 1.79 -3.42
CA SER A 213 -5.03 0.96 -2.99
C SER A 213 -4.83 0.33 -1.61
N MET A 214 -3.67 -0.23 -1.37
CA MET A 214 -3.27 -0.85 -0.10
C MET A 214 -1.76 -1.12 -0.09
N ASN A 215 -1.24 -1.54 1.07
CA ASN A 215 0.17 -1.93 1.24
C ASN A 215 0.43 -3.40 0.85
N GLU A 216 1.25 -4.12 1.59
CA GLU A 216 1.71 -5.52 1.39
C GLU A 216 0.62 -6.55 1.76
N VAL A 217 -0.58 -6.51 1.18
CA VAL A 217 -1.65 -7.42 1.58
C VAL A 217 -1.49 -8.79 0.90
N GLU A 218 -1.45 -9.84 1.73
CA GLU A 218 -1.50 -11.23 1.32
C GLU A 218 -2.70 -11.95 1.97
N PHE A 219 -3.54 -12.58 1.15
CA PHE A 219 -4.73 -13.28 1.62
C PHE A 219 -4.40 -14.76 1.91
N VAL A 220 -3.61 -14.99 2.97
CA VAL A 220 -3.15 -16.32 3.40
C VAL A 220 -4.33 -17.19 3.83
N GLY A 221 -4.24 -18.50 3.55
CA GLY A 221 -5.30 -19.48 3.91
C GLY A 221 -6.48 -19.54 2.95
N SER A 222 -6.46 -18.74 1.88
CA SER A 222 -7.52 -18.74 0.86
C SER A 222 -7.32 -19.77 -0.26
N GLY A 223 -6.14 -20.42 -0.32
CA GLY A 223 -5.69 -21.16 -1.50
C GLY A 223 -5.17 -20.21 -2.59
N GLY A 224 -4.16 -20.64 -3.37
CA GLY A 224 -3.40 -19.74 -4.25
C GLY A 224 -4.24 -18.86 -5.18
N ASP A 225 -5.25 -19.41 -5.86
CA ASP A 225 -6.06 -18.65 -6.82
C ASP A 225 -7.01 -17.68 -6.12
N ARG A 226 -7.60 -18.09 -5.00
CA ARG A 226 -8.56 -17.27 -4.27
C ARG A 226 -7.93 -15.99 -3.70
N GLY A 227 -6.67 -16.02 -3.28
CA GLY A 227 -5.96 -14.82 -2.82
C GLY A 227 -5.84 -13.77 -3.91
N TYR A 228 -5.49 -14.18 -5.12
CA TYR A 228 -5.44 -13.28 -6.29
C TYR A 228 -6.81 -12.75 -6.68
N GLU A 229 -7.86 -13.58 -6.67
CA GLU A 229 -9.23 -13.13 -6.94
C GLU A 229 -9.66 -12.03 -5.97
N ILE A 230 -9.38 -12.19 -4.68
CA ILE A 230 -9.71 -11.19 -3.65
C ILE A 230 -8.94 -9.90 -3.92
N LEU A 231 -7.61 -9.95 -4.10
CA LEU A 231 -6.79 -8.78 -4.36
C LEU A 231 -7.25 -8.03 -5.61
N ASN A 232 -7.43 -8.76 -6.73
CA ASN A 232 -7.87 -8.16 -7.98
C ASN A 232 -9.24 -7.49 -7.83
N GLY A 233 -10.15 -8.11 -7.08
CA GLY A 233 -11.48 -7.55 -6.79
C GLY A 233 -11.40 -6.28 -5.92
N PHE A 234 -10.53 -6.24 -4.91
CA PHE A 234 -10.31 -5.04 -4.09
C PHE A 234 -9.67 -3.92 -4.90
N ASN A 235 -8.68 -4.21 -5.74
CA ASN A 235 -8.05 -3.23 -6.61
C ASN A 235 -9.06 -2.65 -7.62
N GLN A 236 -9.95 -3.48 -8.20
CA GLN A 236 -11.01 -2.98 -9.07
C GLN A 236 -12.01 -2.10 -8.32
N ALA A 237 -12.48 -2.54 -7.14
CA ALA A 237 -13.41 -1.76 -6.33
C ALA A 237 -12.82 -0.43 -5.86
N PHE A 238 -11.53 -0.38 -5.59
CA PHE A 238 -10.81 0.86 -5.31
C PHE A 238 -10.89 1.84 -6.50
N VAL A 239 -10.55 1.39 -7.71
CA VAL A 239 -10.62 2.21 -8.92
C VAL A 239 -12.05 2.72 -9.13
N ASP A 240 -13.04 1.84 -9.10
CA ASP A 240 -14.45 2.18 -9.31
C ASP A 240 -14.94 3.21 -8.27
N THR A 241 -14.56 3.02 -7.00
CA THR A 241 -14.94 3.92 -5.90
C THR A 241 -14.34 5.30 -6.11
N VAL A 242 -13.05 5.40 -6.40
CA VAL A 242 -12.38 6.69 -6.60
C VAL A 242 -12.95 7.40 -7.84
N ARG A 243 -13.13 6.68 -8.96
CA ARG A 243 -13.67 7.26 -10.20
C ARG A 243 -15.10 7.80 -10.01
N SER A 244 -15.95 7.08 -9.29
CA SER A 244 -17.33 7.48 -9.03
C SER A 244 -17.47 8.71 -8.15
N ASN A 245 -16.44 9.09 -7.41
CA ASN A 245 -16.43 10.24 -6.52
C ASN A 245 -16.37 11.59 -7.28
N GLY A 246 -16.00 11.58 -8.57
CA GLY A 246 -16.00 12.78 -9.42
C GLY A 246 -14.89 13.78 -9.11
N GLY A 247 -15.04 15.02 -9.61
CA GLY A 247 -13.99 16.03 -9.51
C GLY A 247 -12.71 15.58 -10.23
N ASN A 248 -11.54 15.81 -9.62
CA ASN A 248 -10.26 15.33 -10.16
C ASN A 248 -10.07 13.82 -10.04
N ASN A 249 -10.86 13.15 -9.20
CA ASN A 249 -10.75 11.71 -9.00
C ASN A 249 -11.08 10.92 -10.27
N GLY A 250 -11.89 11.47 -11.18
CA GLY A 250 -12.15 10.87 -12.48
C GLY A 250 -10.90 10.69 -13.36
N TYR A 251 -9.85 11.46 -13.09
CA TYR A 251 -8.59 11.45 -13.86
C TYR A 251 -7.35 11.29 -12.99
N ARG A 252 -7.52 11.10 -11.68
CA ARG A 252 -6.42 10.91 -10.74
C ARG A 252 -5.62 9.67 -11.09
N HIS A 253 -4.29 9.77 -11.07
CA HIS A 253 -3.44 8.59 -11.17
C HIS A 253 -3.57 7.76 -9.90
N LEU A 254 -3.84 6.47 -10.08
CA LEU A 254 -4.06 5.49 -9.00
C LEU A 254 -2.92 4.49 -8.97
N VAL A 255 -2.45 4.18 -7.78
CA VAL A 255 -1.36 3.25 -7.55
C VAL A 255 -1.97 1.93 -7.07
N ILE A 256 -1.73 0.86 -7.80
CA ILE A 256 -2.36 -0.44 -7.62
C ILE A 256 -1.39 -1.38 -6.94
N ALA A 257 -1.75 -1.86 -5.77
CA ALA A 257 -0.91 -2.79 -5.02
C ALA A 257 -0.77 -4.13 -5.74
N GLY A 258 0.47 -4.57 -5.96
CA GLY A 258 0.79 -5.93 -6.36
C GLY A 258 0.51 -6.93 -5.24
N TYR A 259 0.48 -8.23 -5.54
CA TYR A 259 0.20 -9.26 -4.54
C TYR A 259 1.33 -9.30 -3.50
N ALA A 260 0.98 -8.98 -2.24
CA ALA A 260 1.94 -8.79 -1.13
C ALA A 260 3.05 -7.78 -1.45
N ALA A 261 2.85 -6.89 -2.43
CA ALA A 261 3.87 -6.03 -3.04
C ALA A 261 5.15 -6.77 -3.51
N ASP A 262 5.13 -8.10 -3.56
CA ASP A 262 6.24 -8.94 -3.98
C ASP A 262 6.32 -9.03 -5.51
N ILE A 263 7.52 -8.82 -6.07
CA ILE A 263 7.73 -8.79 -7.53
C ILE A 263 7.38 -10.13 -8.17
N THR A 264 7.83 -11.24 -7.59
CA THR A 264 7.62 -12.57 -8.16
C THR A 264 6.14 -12.96 -8.15
N LYS A 265 5.47 -12.72 -7.01
CA LYS A 265 4.03 -12.96 -6.86
C LYS A 265 3.20 -12.04 -7.76
N THR A 266 3.63 -10.81 -7.97
CA THR A 266 2.93 -9.83 -8.81
C THR A 266 3.12 -10.13 -10.30
N CYS A 267 4.28 -10.68 -10.71
CA CYS A 267 4.50 -11.14 -12.09
C CYS A 267 3.76 -12.45 -12.42
N ASP A 268 3.11 -13.09 -11.46
CA ASP A 268 2.26 -14.26 -11.69
C ASP A 268 1.03 -13.88 -12.55
N PRO A 269 0.66 -14.68 -13.57
CA PRO A 269 -0.45 -14.35 -14.47
C PRO A 269 -1.83 -14.29 -13.80
N ARG A 270 -1.96 -14.72 -12.54
CA ARG A 270 -3.19 -14.57 -11.73
C ARG A 270 -3.41 -13.14 -11.26
N PHE A 271 -2.34 -12.37 -11.06
CA PHE A 271 -2.46 -10.94 -10.82
C PHE A 271 -2.98 -10.23 -12.06
N LYS A 272 -3.94 -9.33 -11.88
CA LYS A 272 -4.53 -8.53 -12.95
C LYS A 272 -4.57 -7.07 -12.53
N MET A 273 -4.10 -6.21 -13.41
CA MET A 273 -4.39 -4.78 -13.26
C MET A 273 -5.90 -4.55 -13.39
N PRO A 274 -6.47 -3.63 -12.60
CA PRO A 274 -7.87 -3.25 -12.74
C PRO A 274 -8.12 -2.58 -14.09
N GLU A 275 -9.34 -2.69 -14.56
CA GLU A 275 -9.81 -1.90 -15.71
C GLU A 275 -9.96 -0.44 -15.30
N ASP A 276 -9.47 0.48 -16.14
CA ASP A 276 -9.58 1.91 -15.92
C ASP A 276 -9.78 2.64 -17.27
N ILE A 277 -10.51 3.76 -17.25
CA ILE A 277 -10.96 4.44 -18.48
C ILE A 277 -9.78 4.94 -19.31
N ASP A 278 -8.80 5.57 -18.68
CA ASP A 278 -7.73 6.31 -19.37
C ASP A 278 -6.33 5.74 -19.09
N ASN A 279 -6.24 4.50 -18.61
CA ASN A 279 -4.97 3.85 -18.22
C ASN A 279 -4.16 4.71 -17.23
N HIS A 280 -4.82 5.33 -16.26
CA HIS A 280 -4.17 6.13 -15.22
C HIS A 280 -3.76 5.30 -14.00
N CYS A 281 -3.71 3.97 -14.14
CA CYS A 281 -3.24 3.07 -13.10
C CYS A 281 -1.73 2.82 -13.23
N ILE A 282 -1.05 2.79 -12.08
CA ILE A 282 0.39 2.56 -11.91
C ILE A 282 0.55 1.38 -10.97
N LEU A 283 1.36 0.40 -11.32
CA LEU A 283 1.63 -0.76 -10.46
C LEU A 283 2.60 -0.40 -9.33
N SER A 284 2.28 -0.84 -8.11
CA SER A 284 3.14 -0.76 -6.92
C SER A 284 3.70 -2.12 -6.55
N VAL A 285 5.01 -2.17 -6.34
CA VAL A 285 5.74 -3.30 -5.74
C VAL A 285 6.80 -2.80 -4.78
N HIS A 286 7.32 -3.68 -3.92
CA HIS A 286 8.43 -3.39 -3.00
C HIS A 286 9.67 -4.20 -3.37
N TYR A 287 10.84 -3.71 -2.94
CA TYR A 287 12.11 -4.40 -3.15
C TYR A 287 12.93 -4.47 -1.87
N TYR A 288 12.90 -5.63 -1.21
CA TYR A 288 13.67 -5.91 0.00
C TYR A 288 14.45 -7.24 -0.12
N THR A 289 15.19 -7.39 -1.23
CA THR A 289 15.94 -8.61 -1.51
C THR A 289 17.46 -8.33 -1.58
N PRO A 290 18.29 -9.11 -0.86
CA PRO A 290 17.89 -10.20 0.04
C PRO A 290 17.35 -9.68 1.38
N LYS A 291 16.37 -10.38 1.94
CA LYS A 291 15.77 -10.00 3.24
C LYS A 291 16.80 -9.91 4.37
N THR A 292 17.83 -10.76 4.33
CA THR A 292 18.93 -10.77 5.30
C THR A 292 19.72 -9.46 5.36
N PHE A 293 19.85 -8.76 4.25
CA PHE A 293 20.50 -7.45 4.15
C PHE A 293 19.50 -6.30 4.33
N CYS A 294 18.33 -6.41 3.70
CA CYS A 294 17.40 -5.29 3.62
C CYS A 294 16.55 -5.11 4.89
N ARG A 295 16.17 -6.21 5.57
CA ARG A 295 15.25 -6.15 6.73
C ARG A 295 15.87 -6.67 8.03
N ALA A 296 16.58 -7.77 7.99
CA ALA A 296 16.98 -8.49 9.22
C ALA A 296 18.33 -8.09 9.79
N SER A 297 19.13 -7.26 9.12
CA SER A 297 20.50 -6.87 9.52
C SER A 297 21.43 -8.07 9.85
N ILE A 298 21.15 -9.24 9.25
CA ILE A 298 21.95 -10.45 9.42
C ILE A 298 23.17 -10.42 8.49
N GLN A 299 22.97 -9.91 7.28
CA GLN A 299 24.00 -9.72 6.28
C GLN A 299 24.49 -8.28 6.33
N ASN A 300 25.79 -8.10 6.54
CA ASN A 300 26.40 -6.76 6.66
C ASN A 300 26.72 -6.12 5.31
N TYR A 301 27.09 -6.92 4.33
CA TYR A 301 27.60 -6.48 3.02
C TYR A 301 26.69 -6.94 1.90
N TRP A 302 26.56 -6.10 0.87
CA TRP A 302 25.84 -6.41 -0.37
C TRP A 302 26.62 -5.89 -1.57
N GLY A 303 26.52 -6.57 -2.70
CA GLY A 303 27.06 -6.09 -3.97
C GLY A 303 28.01 -7.07 -4.65
N ASN A 304 28.02 -8.35 -4.24
CA ASN A 304 28.68 -9.36 -5.05
C ASN A 304 27.95 -9.58 -6.39
N LYS A 305 28.62 -10.27 -7.33
CA LYS A 305 28.11 -10.45 -8.69
C LYS A 305 26.72 -11.09 -8.73
N SER A 306 26.50 -12.13 -7.93
CA SER A 306 25.22 -12.86 -7.94
C SER A 306 24.07 -12.00 -7.41
N GLU A 307 24.32 -11.16 -6.41
CA GLU A 307 23.32 -10.25 -5.86
C GLU A 307 22.93 -9.15 -6.84
N GLN A 308 23.90 -8.60 -7.57
CA GLN A 308 23.65 -7.61 -8.61
C GLN A 308 22.87 -8.25 -9.78
N GLU A 309 23.29 -9.44 -10.27
CA GLU A 309 22.57 -10.16 -11.33
C GLU A 309 21.13 -10.51 -10.93
N TRP A 310 20.91 -10.84 -9.65
CA TRP A 310 19.55 -11.08 -9.14
C TRP A 310 18.70 -9.82 -9.16
N MET A 311 19.24 -8.69 -8.71
CA MET A 311 18.55 -7.38 -8.77
C MET A 311 18.19 -7.04 -10.23
N GLU A 312 19.13 -7.18 -11.17
CA GLU A 312 18.89 -6.97 -12.59
C GLU A 312 17.80 -7.89 -13.14
N HIS A 313 17.80 -9.16 -12.73
CA HIS A 313 16.77 -10.12 -13.12
C HIS A 313 15.37 -9.69 -12.64
N GLN A 314 15.24 -9.28 -11.40
CA GLN A 314 13.95 -8.86 -10.84
C GLN A 314 13.40 -7.59 -11.54
N ILE A 315 14.26 -6.61 -11.79
CA ILE A 315 13.85 -5.38 -12.49
C ILE A 315 13.51 -5.66 -13.96
N ASN A 316 14.25 -6.55 -14.62
CA ASN A 316 13.93 -6.98 -15.96
C ASN A 316 12.59 -7.74 -16.02
N ASN A 317 12.24 -8.50 -14.99
CA ASN A 317 10.95 -9.18 -14.87
C ASN A 317 9.79 -8.16 -14.83
N LEU A 318 9.91 -7.12 -14.03
CA LEU A 318 8.94 -6.01 -14.01
C LEU A 318 8.83 -5.34 -15.37
N ARG A 319 9.96 -5.07 -16.02
CA ARG A 319 9.99 -4.45 -17.34
C ARG A 319 9.23 -5.27 -18.35
N THR A 320 9.60 -6.55 -18.52
CA THR A 320 9.02 -7.40 -19.56
C THR A 320 7.56 -7.75 -19.31
N THR A 321 7.17 -7.86 -18.02
CA THR A 321 5.79 -8.20 -17.67
C THR A 321 4.85 -7.00 -17.76
N PHE A 322 5.29 -5.80 -17.37
CA PHE A 322 4.44 -4.63 -17.21
C PHE A 322 4.84 -3.45 -18.10
N ILE A 323 6.07 -2.93 -18.00
CA ILE A 323 6.48 -1.70 -18.70
C ILE A 323 6.38 -1.86 -20.22
N ASP A 324 6.92 -2.95 -20.77
CA ASP A 324 6.89 -3.22 -22.21
C ASP A 324 5.46 -3.47 -22.73
N ASN A 325 4.49 -3.69 -21.82
CA ASN A 325 3.06 -3.80 -22.09
C ASN A 325 2.28 -2.52 -21.76
N GLY A 326 2.98 -1.40 -21.53
CA GLY A 326 2.36 -0.09 -21.31
C GLY A 326 1.82 0.15 -19.89
N ILE A 327 2.16 -0.69 -18.91
CA ILE A 327 1.77 -0.55 -17.51
C ILE A 327 2.95 0.08 -16.75
N PRO A 328 2.85 1.33 -16.28
CA PRO A 328 3.89 1.97 -15.48
C PRO A 328 4.05 1.30 -14.12
N VAL A 329 5.27 1.29 -13.59
CA VAL A 329 5.62 0.65 -12.32
C VAL A 329 6.35 1.64 -11.41
N ILE A 330 6.04 1.56 -10.11
CA ILE A 330 6.79 2.21 -9.02
C ILE A 330 7.23 1.13 -8.03
N ILE A 331 8.47 1.22 -7.56
CA ILE A 331 8.90 0.55 -6.33
C ILE A 331 8.60 1.51 -5.17
N THR A 332 7.44 1.31 -4.53
CA THR A 332 6.95 2.22 -3.48
C THR A 332 7.66 2.05 -2.15
N GLU A 333 8.38 0.95 -1.97
CA GLU A 333 9.28 0.78 -0.83
C GLU A 333 10.53 -0.01 -1.22
N TYR A 334 11.67 0.47 -0.75
CA TYR A 334 12.93 -0.27 -0.69
C TYR A 334 13.81 0.32 0.42
N GLY A 335 14.77 -0.45 0.90
CA GLY A 335 15.71 0.01 1.91
C GLY A 335 16.72 -1.08 2.27
N ALA A 336 17.69 -0.73 3.09
CA ALA A 336 18.72 -1.65 3.54
C ALA A 336 19.08 -1.37 5.01
N LYS A 337 19.16 -2.42 5.81
CA LYS A 337 19.50 -2.38 7.25
C LYS A 337 20.85 -3.03 7.57
N GLY A 338 21.62 -3.48 6.56
CA GLY A 338 22.97 -3.97 6.74
C GLY A 338 23.86 -2.96 7.47
N SER A 339 24.78 -3.42 8.30
CA SER A 339 25.61 -2.54 9.15
C SER A 339 26.69 -1.76 8.37
N ASP A 340 27.08 -2.23 7.18
CA ASP A 340 28.06 -1.54 6.34
C ASP A 340 27.41 -0.41 5.54
N GLU A 341 27.75 0.83 5.89
CA GLU A 341 27.17 2.02 5.26
C GLU A 341 27.47 2.11 3.75
N ALA A 342 28.67 1.74 3.33
CA ALA A 342 29.06 1.81 1.93
C ALA A 342 28.24 0.82 1.08
N SER A 343 28.00 -0.39 1.60
CA SER A 343 27.10 -1.37 0.97
C SER A 343 25.65 -0.88 0.88
N ARG A 344 25.16 -0.22 1.94
CA ARG A 344 23.79 0.34 1.92
C ARG A 344 23.65 1.44 0.87
N VAL A 345 24.59 2.35 0.82
CA VAL A 345 24.61 3.42 -0.19
C VAL A 345 24.68 2.83 -1.59
N PHE A 346 25.58 1.87 -1.82
CA PHE A 346 25.75 1.21 -3.11
C PHE A 346 24.48 0.46 -3.53
N PHE A 347 23.84 -0.29 -2.62
CA PHE A 347 22.57 -0.96 -2.87
C PHE A 347 21.48 0.03 -3.33
N CYS A 348 21.30 1.11 -2.57
CA CYS A 348 20.30 2.12 -2.87
C CYS A 348 20.59 2.84 -4.21
N GLU A 349 21.85 3.16 -4.48
CA GLU A 349 22.27 3.78 -5.75
C GLU A 349 22.06 2.84 -6.94
N MET A 350 22.48 1.58 -6.80
CA MET A 350 22.36 0.56 -7.86
C MET A 350 20.90 0.31 -8.21
N LEU A 351 20.05 0.06 -7.21
CA LEU A 351 18.63 -0.17 -7.43
C LEU A 351 17.96 1.05 -8.07
N THR A 352 18.17 2.24 -7.51
CA THR A 352 17.55 3.47 -8.04
C THR A 352 18.00 3.74 -9.47
N LYS A 353 19.29 3.56 -9.79
CA LYS A 353 19.83 3.74 -11.14
C LYS A 353 19.23 2.73 -12.12
N LEU A 354 19.24 1.45 -11.75
CA LEU A 354 18.68 0.39 -12.57
C LEU A 354 17.19 0.59 -12.84
N CYS A 355 16.42 0.95 -11.81
CA CYS A 355 15.00 1.28 -11.94
C CYS A 355 14.80 2.47 -12.87
N ARG A 356 15.55 3.55 -12.68
CA ARG A 356 15.45 4.75 -13.51
C ARG A 356 15.72 4.46 -14.98
N ASP A 357 16.71 3.63 -15.29
CA ASP A 357 17.06 3.21 -16.64
C ASP A 357 15.97 2.33 -17.29
N ASN A 358 15.12 1.72 -16.46
CA ASN A 358 13.97 0.92 -16.87
C ASN A 358 12.62 1.66 -16.71
N TYR A 359 12.62 2.99 -16.58
CA TYR A 359 11.42 3.84 -16.48
C TYR A 359 10.59 3.59 -15.21
N ILE A 360 11.20 3.13 -14.13
CA ILE A 360 10.61 2.88 -12.82
C ILE A 360 11.12 3.95 -11.85
N SER A 361 10.25 4.50 -11.00
CA SER A 361 10.63 5.35 -9.87
C SER A 361 10.64 4.55 -8.58
N THR A 362 11.47 4.99 -7.62
CA THR A 362 11.70 4.29 -6.36
C THR A 362 11.48 5.20 -5.16
N PHE A 363 10.97 4.64 -4.06
CA PHE A 363 10.70 5.36 -2.83
C PHE A 363 11.46 4.70 -1.68
N LEU A 364 12.48 5.39 -1.17
CA LEU A 364 13.27 4.94 -0.03
C LEU A 364 12.40 4.84 1.22
N TRP A 365 12.41 3.70 1.89
CA TRP A 365 11.81 3.56 3.22
C TRP A 365 12.66 4.24 4.27
N ASP A 366 12.02 5.04 5.12
CA ASP A 366 12.70 5.72 6.22
C ASP A 366 11.82 5.77 7.47
N ASP A 367 12.22 5.06 8.49
CA ASP A 367 11.62 5.05 9.82
C ASP A 367 12.16 6.15 10.76
N GLY A 368 12.95 7.10 10.22
CA GLY A 368 13.67 8.13 10.95
C GLY A 368 15.16 7.84 11.11
N SER A 369 15.63 6.68 10.63
CA SER A 369 17.05 6.30 10.72
C SER A 369 17.90 6.82 9.55
N GLU A 370 17.29 7.03 8.37
CA GLU A 370 18.01 7.54 7.19
C GLU A 370 18.00 9.08 7.14
N PHE A 371 16.89 9.70 7.52
CA PHE A 371 16.76 11.16 7.66
C PHE A 371 16.26 11.53 9.06
N ASP A 372 17.15 12.02 9.91
CA ASP A 372 16.81 12.47 11.26
C ASP A 372 15.83 13.66 11.20
N ARG A 373 14.62 13.46 11.73
CA ARG A 373 13.52 14.42 11.66
C ARG A 373 13.63 15.57 12.65
N THR A 374 14.63 15.55 13.52
CA THR A 374 14.93 16.61 14.50
C THR A 374 16.05 17.52 14.00
N SER A 375 17.18 16.94 13.60
CA SER A 375 18.33 17.66 13.06
C SER A 375 18.21 17.98 11.56
N PHE A 376 17.35 17.26 10.83
CA PHE A 376 17.17 17.32 9.38
C PHE A 376 18.45 16.97 8.61
N THR A 377 19.11 15.89 9.03
CA THR A 377 20.36 15.39 8.44
C THR A 377 20.22 13.95 7.96
N TRP A 378 20.90 13.64 6.86
CA TRP A 378 20.95 12.30 6.28
C TRP A 378 22.01 11.42 6.95
N HIS A 379 21.70 10.14 7.15
CA HIS A 379 22.57 9.12 7.72
C HIS A 379 22.53 7.83 6.88
N PRO A 380 23.60 7.48 6.11
CA PRO A 380 24.83 8.31 5.95
C PRO A 380 24.58 9.53 5.04
N PRO A 381 25.37 10.61 5.19
CA PRO A 381 25.23 11.81 4.35
C PRO A 381 25.39 11.56 2.86
N GLU A 382 26.12 10.51 2.47
CA GLU A 382 26.37 10.15 1.07
C GLU A 382 25.12 9.53 0.39
N LEU A 383 24.17 9.00 1.15
CA LEU A 383 22.96 8.35 0.62
C LEU A 383 22.18 9.27 -0.32
N ILE A 384 21.86 10.48 0.09
CA ILE A 384 21.11 11.41 -0.75
C ILE A 384 21.89 11.83 -2.01
N ASN A 385 23.23 11.92 -1.93
CA ASN A 385 24.05 12.22 -3.09
C ASN A 385 24.04 11.07 -4.10
N ALA A 386 24.07 9.84 -3.63
CA ALA A 386 23.94 8.63 -4.43
C ALA A 386 22.59 8.59 -5.19
N LEU A 387 21.48 8.88 -4.50
CA LEU A 387 20.16 8.96 -5.12
C LEU A 387 20.06 10.06 -6.18
N LYS A 388 20.68 11.21 -5.93
CA LYS A 388 20.77 12.30 -6.93
C LYS A 388 21.55 11.88 -8.17
N ARG A 389 22.69 11.20 -8.01
CA ARG A 389 23.46 10.65 -9.13
C ARG A 389 22.61 9.65 -9.92
N ALA A 390 21.98 8.72 -9.23
CA ALA A 390 21.15 7.67 -9.84
C ALA A 390 20.00 8.23 -10.69
N THR A 391 19.44 9.36 -10.31
CA THR A 391 18.29 9.97 -11.00
C THR A 391 18.65 11.13 -11.92
N SER A 392 19.94 11.44 -12.09
CA SER A 392 20.41 12.57 -12.91
C SER A 392 20.16 12.43 -14.41
N GLY A 393 19.90 11.21 -14.90
CA GLY A 393 19.77 10.88 -16.31
C GLY A 393 21.13 10.66 -17.02
N ASN A 394 22.24 10.79 -16.30
CA ASN A 394 23.56 10.53 -16.85
C ASN A 394 23.82 9.02 -17.00
N SER A 395 24.51 8.64 -18.05
CA SER A 395 25.00 7.26 -18.22
C SER A 395 26.25 7.07 -17.36
N TYR A 396 26.16 6.21 -16.35
CA TYR A 396 27.27 5.77 -15.52
C TYR A 396 26.92 4.44 -14.85
N VAL A 397 27.90 3.76 -14.30
CA VAL A 397 27.72 2.57 -13.48
C VAL A 397 28.04 2.97 -12.04
N PRO A 398 27.17 2.69 -11.06
CA PRO A 398 27.48 2.90 -9.66
C PRO A 398 28.77 2.22 -9.26
N GLU A 399 29.61 2.93 -8.50
CA GLU A 399 30.91 2.42 -8.11
C GLU A 399 30.76 1.49 -6.90
N LYS A 400 31.13 0.23 -7.09
CA LYS A 400 31.11 -0.77 -6.04
C LYS A 400 32.20 -0.45 -5.01
N PRO A 401 31.89 -0.44 -3.69
CA PRO A 401 32.90 -0.27 -2.66
C PRO A 401 34.03 -1.30 -2.76
N GLU A 402 35.27 -0.86 -2.50
CA GLU A 402 36.42 -1.74 -2.42
C GLU A 402 36.20 -2.82 -1.34
N ASN A 403 36.69 -4.04 -1.56
CA ASN A 403 36.66 -5.19 -0.64
C ASN A 403 35.30 -5.91 -0.46
N ILE A 404 34.21 -5.52 -1.11
CA ILE A 404 32.93 -6.25 -0.99
C ILE A 404 33.09 -7.73 -1.35
N ASP A 405 33.86 -8.05 -2.42
CA ASP A 405 34.05 -9.44 -2.85
C ASP A 405 34.90 -10.27 -1.87
N GLU A 406 35.80 -9.65 -1.12
CA GLU A 406 36.58 -10.31 -0.08
C GLU A 406 35.73 -10.57 1.17
N GLN A 407 34.98 -9.57 1.61
CA GLN A 407 34.13 -9.62 2.80
C GLN A 407 32.94 -10.58 2.63
N THR A 408 32.35 -10.66 1.44
CA THR A 408 31.30 -11.63 1.15
C THR A 408 31.82 -13.07 1.03
N ARG A 409 33.13 -13.29 0.77
CA ARG A 409 33.76 -14.61 0.80
C ARG A 409 34.07 -15.09 2.22
N GLU A 410 34.36 -14.18 3.14
CA GLU A 410 34.67 -14.50 4.55
C GLU A 410 33.41 -14.83 5.34
N ALA A 411 32.25 -14.28 4.98
CA ALA A 411 30.97 -14.71 5.47
C ALA A 411 30.68 -16.12 4.89
N LYS A 412 31.17 -17.17 5.56
CA LYS A 412 30.90 -18.56 5.19
C LYS A 412 29.42 -18.73 4.91
N PRO A 413 29.02 -19.31 3.77
CA PRO A 413 27.64 -19.69 3.58
C PRO A 413 27.34 -20.75 4.64
N THR A 414 26.51 -20.43 5.61
CA THR A 414 25.63 -21.43 6.20
C THR A 414 24.89 -22.00 5.00
N SER A 415 25.08 -23.30 4.79
CA SER A 415 24.51 -24.05 3.68
C SER A 415 22.98 -24.00 3.74
N GLU A 416 22.44 -22.94 3.18
CA GLU A 416 21.07 -22.86 2.73
C GLU A 416 21.12 -22.45 1.28
N THR A 417 21.10 -23.49 0.44
CA THR A 417 20.70 -23.39 -0.95
C THR A 417 19.43 -22.54 -1.02
N SER A 418 19.48 -21.53 -1.87
CA SER A 418 18.32 -20.76 -2.28
C SER A 418 17.34 -21.68 -3.02
N GLU A 419 16.59 -22.48 -2.29
CA GLU A 419 15.31 -22.99 -2.74
C GLU A 419 14.25 -21.94 -2.44
N PRO A 420 13.32 -21.69 -3.37
CA PRO A 420 12.19 -20.82 -3.08
C PRO A 420 11.47 -21.41 -1.88
N ASP A 421 11.09 -20.55 -0.92
CA ASP A 421 10.29 -20.88 0.25
C ASP A 421 9.02 -21.66 -0.17
N ASN A 422 9.17 -22.97 -0.33
CA ASN A 422 8.06 -23.90 -0.26
C ASN A 422 7.89 -24.21 1.22
N GLU A 423 6.95 -23.55 1.87
CA GLU A 423 6.40 -24.05 3.12
C GLU A 423 5.96 -25.51 2.89
N PRO A 424 6.34 -26.43 3.78
CA PRO A 424 5.89 -27.80 3.67
C PRO A 424 4.37 -27.81 3.83
N ALA A 425 3.67 -28.37 2.82
CA ALA A 425 2.29 -28.75 2.96
C ALA A 425 2.17 -29.60 4.24
N GLU A 426 1.33 -29.16 5.18
CA GLU A 426 0.93 -29.97 6.32
C GLU A 426 0.41 -31.31 5.78
N SER A 427 1.13 -32.38 6.09
CA SER A 427 0.71 -33.74 5.84
C SER A 427 -0.53 -34.02 6.70
N GLU A 428 -1.64 -34.32 6.04
CA GLU A 428 -2.80 -34.92 6.69
C GLU A 428 -2.39 -36.14 7.52
N PRO A 429 -2.94 -36.31 8.74
CA PRO A 429 -2.69 -37.52 9.52
C PRO A 429 -3.36 -38.71 8.83
N THR A 430 -2.54 -39.64 8.36
CA THR A 430 -2.98 -40.97 7.94
C THR A 430 -3.62 -41.69 9.14
N GLU A 431 -4.92 -41.92 9.05
CA GLU A 431 -5.63 -42.84 9.93
C GLU A 431 -5.06 -44.28 9.76
N GLU A 432 -4.33 -44.74 10.72
CA GLU A 432 -4.07 -46.17 10.90
C GLU A 432 -5.30 -46.85 11.51
N HIS A 433 -5.99 -47.64 10.68
CA HIS A 433 -6.95 -48.65 11.16
C HIS A 433 -6.25 -49.74 11.97
N THR A 434 -6.46 -49.72 13.27
CA THR A 434 -6.29 -50.91 14.08
C THR A 434 -7.64 -51.30 14.67
N THR A 435 -8.17 -52.39 14.13
CA THR A 435 -9.29 -53.18 14.67
C THR A 435 -8.85 -53.92 15.93
N THR A 436 -9.52 -53.67 17.05
CA THR A 436 -9.73 -54.69 18.09
C THR A 436 -11.09 -54.49 18.74
N GLU A 437 -11.93 -55.53 18.55
CA GLU A 437 -13.17 -55.75 19.28
C GLU A 437 -12.86 -55.96 20.75
N GLU A 438 -13.65 -55.37 21.65
CA GLU A 438 -14.14 -56.07 22.84
C GLU A 438 -15.33 -55.30 23.45
N THR A 439 -16.33 -56.12 23.71
CA THR A 439 -17.65 -55.83 24.28
C THR A 439 -17.56 -55.60 25.80
N ALA A 440 -18.39 -54.74 26.37
CA ALA A 440 -19.30 -55.02 27.47
C ALA A 440 -19.87 -53.80 28.19
N ASP A 441 -21.18 -53.81 28.27
CA ASP A 441 -22.05 -53.46 29.40
C ASP A 441 -22.27 -51.98 29.80
N ILE A 442 -23.52 -51.61 29.57
CA ILE A 442 -24.30 -50.54 30.18
C ILE A 442 -24.85 -51.03 31.56
N PRO A 443 -25.02 -50.16 32.61
CA PRO A 443 -26.38 -49.73 32.87
C PRO A 443 -26.58 -48.27 33.35
N PRO A 444 -27.85 -47.80 33.42
CA PRO A 444 -28.23 -46.38 33.48
C PRO A 444 -28.57 -45.92 34.91
N GLU A 445 -28.86 -44.66 35.03
CA GLU A 445 -29.65 -43.92 36.05
C GLU A 445 -28.92 -42.61 36.44
N THR A 446 -29.45 -41.46 36.67
CA THR A 446 -30.81 -40.97 36.90
C THR A 446 -30.78 -39.42 36.82
N PHE A 447 -31.85 -38.87 36.39
CA PHE A 447 -32.25 -37.44 36.51
C PHE A 447 -32.20 -36.95 37.97
N GLN A 448 -31.73 -35.72 38.17
CA GLN A 448 -32.44 -34.80 39.07
C GLN A 448 -32.12 -33.32 38.81
N SER A 449 -33.15 -32.61 38.50
CA SER A 449 -33.28 -31.15 38.52
C SER A 449 -33.13 -30.60 39.94
N LEU A 450 -32.55 -29.41 40.08
CA LEU A 450 -33.03 -28.43 41.08
C LEU A 450 -32.66 -27.00 40.65
N THR A 451 -33.64 -26.20 40.58
CA THR A 451 -33.72 -24.75 40.51
C THR A 451 -33.10 -24.09 41.75
N GLY A 452 -32.48 -22.94 41.54
CA GLY A 452 -31.99 -22.00 42.55
C GLY A 452 -31.39 -20.80 41.85
#